data_a34084981e36d158a1b36fb02e18ef89
#
_entry.id   a34084981e36d158a1b36fb02e18ef89
#
_cell.length_a   1.000
_cell.length_b   1.000
_cell.length_c   1.000
_cell.angle_alpha   90.00
_cell.angle_beta   90.00
_cell.angle_gamma   90.00
#
_symmetry.space_group_name_H-M   'P 1'
#
loop_
_entity.id
_entity.type
_entity.pdbx_description
1 polymer ?
#
loop_
_entity_poly.entity_id
_entity_poly.type
_entity_poly.pdbx_seq_one_letter_code
_entity_poly.pdbx_strand_id
1 'polypeptide(L)'
;KNMYTRTGSDELELISDDIVVKNSTHNSQMSTVLMIDISHSMILYGEDRITPAKKVAMALAELIITRYPKDTLDILVFGNDAKIIPLKQLPYLKVGPYHTNTVAGLQLAMDILKKKKNNNKQILMITDGKPSCLKLSDGSYYKNSSGLDSKITNKCYTMARQANKLKRPITTFMIARDAYLQHFVREFAKAN
;
A
#
# COMPACT_ATOMS: atom_id res chain seq x y z
N LYS A 1 12.42 -44.40 5.77
CA LYS A 1 13.03 -45.70 5.47
C LYS A 1 14.52 -45.47 5.41
N ASN A 2 15.31 -46.22 6.22
CA ASN A 2 16.73 -45.99 6.38
C ASN A 2 17.47 -46.28 5.06
N MET A 3 18.24 -45.33 4.56
CA MET A 3 19.09 -45.43 3.37
C MET A 3 20.13 -46.55 3.46
N TYR A 4 20.54 -46.94 4.66
CA TYR A 4 21.47 -48.01 4.95
C TYR A 4 21.03 -49.43 4.45
N THR A 5 19.77 -49.59 4.09
CA THR A 5 19.24 -50.90 3.62
C THR A 5 19.34 -51.15 2.11
N ARG A 6 19.82 -50.15 1.33
CA ARG A 6 19.85 -50.29 -0.14
C ARG A 6 21.17 -50.72 -0.75
N THR A 7 22.31 -50.41 -0.14
CA THR A 7 23.61 -50.61 -0.81
C THR A 7 24.62 -51.48 -0.05
N GLY A 8 24.38 -51.72 1.26
CA GLY A 8 25.34 -52.52 2.06
C GLY A 8 26.74 -51.88 2.18
N SER A 9 26.91 -50.65 1.78
CA SER A 9 28.13 -49.86 1.88
C SER A 9 27.94 -48.71 2.86
N ASP A 10 28.99 -48.34 3.57
CA ASP A 10 28.99 -47.20 4.51
C ASP A 10 28.96 -45.82 3.80
N GLU A 11 28.86 -45.79 2.48
CA GLU A 11 28.78 -44.54 1.70
C GLU A 11 27.30 -44.15 1.42
N LEU A 12 26.99 -42.89 1.66
CA LEU A 12 25.68 -42.27 1.50
C LEU A 12 25.48 -41.93 0.02
N GLU A 13 24.87 -42.81 -0.77
CA GLU A 13 24.43 -42.47 -2.13
C GLU A 13 23.03 -41.86 -2.14
N LEU A 14 22.95 -40.58 -2.47
CA LEU A 14 21.70 -39.86 -2.68
C LEU A 14 21.22 -40.05 -4.11
N ILE A 15 20.09 -40.71 -4.30
CA ILE A 15 19.39 -40.76 -5.59
C ILE A 15 18.26 -39.75 -5.63
N SER A 16 17.84 -39.32 -6.83
CA SER A 16 16.80 -38.30 -7.03
C SER A 16 15.50 -38.56 -6.27
N ASP A 17 15.16 -39.83 -6.04
CA ASP A 17 13.96 -40.22 -5.29
C ASP A 17 14.09 -40.06 -3.76
N ASP A 18 15.31 -39.84 -3.27
CA ASP A 18 15.55 -39.57 -1.84
C ASP A 18 15.45 -38.06 -1.53
N ILE A 19 15.39 -37.23 -2.55
CA ILE A 19 15.21 -35.77 -2.39
C ILE A 19 13.74 -35.46 -2.32
N VAL A 20 13.21 -35.37 -1.08
CA VAL A 20 11.88 -34.83 -0.83
C VAL A 20 11.98 -33.30 -0.79
N VAL A 21 11.68 -32.65 -1.91
CA VAL A 21 11.48 -31.19 -1.92
C VAL A 21 10.21 -30.89 -1.11
N LYS A 22 10.39 -30.45 0.11
CA LYS A 22 9.29 -29.90 0.91
C LYS A 22 8.88 -28.58 0.30
N ASN A 23 7.97 -28.60 -0.68
CA ASN A 23 7.25 -27.43 -1.11
C ASN A 23 6.42 -26.94 0.09
N SER A 24 7.04 -26.19 0.99
CA SER A 24 6.29 -25.35 1.91
C SER A 24 5.67 -24.25 1.05
N THR A 25 4.48 -24.50 0.53
CA THR A 25 3.56 -23.42 0.20
C THR A 25 3.35 -22.68 1.52
N HIS A 26 4.19 -21.69 1.80
CA HIS A 26 3.93 -20.72 2.84
C HIS A 26 2.66 -20.01 2.40
N ASN A 27 1.55 -20.54 2.85
CA ASN A 27 0.22 -19.95 2.72
C ASN A 27 0.18 -18.75 3.69
N SER A 28 1.10 -17.81 3.47
CA SER A 28 1.29 -16.64 4.29
C SER A 28 0.18 -15.67 3.98
N GLN A 29 -0.83 -15.67 4.82
CA GLN A 29 -1.94 -14.73 4.74
C GLN A 29 -1.42 -13.30 4.82
N MET A 30 -1.84 -12.45 3.89
CA MET A 30 -1.47 -11.04 3.82
C MET A 30 -2.64 -10.14 4.23
N SER A 31 -2.34 -9.06 4.92
CA SER A 31 -3.29 -7.98 5.17
C SER A 31 -2.91 -6.78 4.33
N THR A 32 -3.78 -6.41 3.41
CA THR A 32 -3.58 -5.29 2.49
C THR A 32 -4.52 -4.15 2.84
N VAL A 33 -3.98 -2.93 2.92
CA VAL A 33 -4.78 -1.70 2.92
C VAL A 33 -4.59 -0.99 1.60
N LEU A 34 -5.68 -0.77 0.88
CA LEU A 34 -5.73 -0.01 -0.36
C LEU A 34 -6.16 1.43 -0.05
N MET A 35 -5.26 2.39 -0.26
CA MET A 35 -5.47 3.81 -0.06
C MET A 35 -5.72 4.51 -1.39
N ILE A 36 -6.78 5.29 -1.49
CA ILE A 36 -7.16 6.00 -2.72
C ILE A 36 -7.29 7.49 -2.44
N ASP A 37 -6.54 8.27 -3.19
CA ASP A 37 -6.61 9.73 -3.16
C ASP A 37 -7.92 10.21 -3.81
N ILE A 38 -8.68 11.03 -3.07
CA ILE A 38 -9.90 11.68 -3.56
C ILE A 38 -9.80 13.22 -3.49
N SER A 39 -8.58 13.74 -3.43
CA SER A 39 -8.31 15.17 -3.40
C SER A 39 -8.63 15.83 -4.73
N HIS A 40 -8.78 17.16 -4.70
CA HIS A 40 -9.16 17.95 -5.87
C HIS A 40 -8.16 17.84 -7.04
N SER A 41 -6.89 17.60 -6.77
CA SER A 41 -5.86 17.39 -7.79
C SER A 41 -6.12 16.20 -8.71
N MET A 42 -6.94 15.25 -8.27
CA MET A 42 -7.33 14.09 -9.08
C MET A 42 -8.25 14.41 -10.29
N ILE A 43 -8.72 15.66 -10.40
CA ILE A 43 -9.55 16.17 -11.52
C ILE A 43 -9.08 17.54 -12.04
N LEU A 44 -7.90 18.04 -11.59
CA LEU A 44 -7.41 19.34 -12.01
C LEU A 44 -6.87 19.33 -13.45
N TYR A 45 -6.84 20.50 -14.05
CA TYR A 45 -6.27 20.77 -15.38
C TYR A 45 -6.90 20.01 -16.55
N GLY A 46 -8.20 19.62 -16.41
CA GLY A 46 -8.90 18.87 -17.45
C GLY A 46 -8.50 17.38 -17.54
N GLU A 47 -7.64 16.90 -16.64
CA GLU A 47 -7.27 15.50 -16.54
C GLU A 47 -8.19 14.75 -15.57
N ASP A 48 -8.82 13.69 -16.05
CA ASP A 48 -9.57 12.76 -15.22
C ASP A 48 -8.63 11.67 -14.70
N ARG A 49 -8.05 11.88 -13.52
CA ARG A 49 -7.16 10.92 -12.86
C ARG A 49 -7.93 9.96 -11.94
N ILE A 50 -9.13 10.33 -11.50
CA ILE A 50 -9.93 9.48 -10.60
C ILE A 50 -10.48 8.26 -11.32
N THR A 51 -10.85 8.35 -12.59
CA THR A 51 -11.37 7.21 -13.34
C THR A 51 -10.31 6.10 -13.51
N PRO A 52 -9.07 6.36 -13.99
CA PRO A 52 -8.04 5.33 -13.99
C PRO A 52 -7.68 4.85 -12.57
N ALA A 53 -7.67 5.72 -11.54
CA ALA A 53 -7.46 5.31 -10.15
C ALA A 53 -8.48 4.27 -9.70
N LYS A 54 -9.77 4.51 -9.96
CA LYS A 54 -10.84 3.54 -9.65
C LYS A 54 -10.65 2.22 -10.39
N LYS A 55 -10.30 2.25 -11.68
CA LYS A 55 -10.06 1.03 -12.46
C LYS A 55 -8.92 0.19 -11.86
N VAL A 56 -7.80 0.81 -11.52
CA VAL A 56 -6.67 0.13 -10.86
C VAL A 56 -7.08 -0.42 -9.51
N ALA A 57 -7.78 0.38 -8.69
CA ALA A 57 -8.25 -0.05 -7.38
C ALA A 57 -9.21 -1.25 -7.45
N MET A 58 -10.15 -1.23 -8.41
CA MET A 58 -11.09 -2.34 -8.63
C MET A 58 -10.36 -3.60 -9.09
N ALA A 59 -9.42 -3.49 -10.03
CA ALA A 59 -8.64 -4.63 -10.51
C ALA A 59 -7.78 -5.25 -9.40
N LEU A 60 -7.13 -4.43 -8.57
CA LEU A 60 -6.37 -4.90 -7.41
C LEU A 60 -7.28 -5.58 -6.37
N ALA A 61 -8.44 -4.99 -6.09
CA ALA A 61 -9.39 -5.57 -5.15
C ALA A 61 -9.93 -6.92 -5.64
N GLU A 62 -10.30 -7.02 -6.91
CA GLU A 62 -10.75 -8.26 -7.53
C GLU A 62 -9.65 -9.32 -7.50
N LEU A 63 -8.42 -8.96 -7.89
CA LEU A 63 -7.27 -9.86 -7.86
C LEU A 63 -7.04 -10.44 -6.46
N ILE A 64 -7.03 -9.58 -5.42
CA ILE A 64 -6.80 -10.02 -4.04
C ILE A 64 -7.91 -10.96 -3.58
N ILE A 65 -9.17 -10.60 -3.80
CA ILE A 65 -10.33 -11.37 -3.32
C ILE A 65 -10.44 -12.71 -4.04
N THR A 66 -10.18 -12.75 -5.36
CA THR A 66 -10.36 -13.97 -6.16
C THR A 66 -9.16 -14.92 -6.08
N ARG A 67 -7.95 -14.40 -6.11
CA ARG A 67 -6.72 -15.21 -6.12
C ARG A 67 -6.21 -15.56 -4.73
N TYR A 68 -6.51 -14.72 -3.74
CA TYR A 68 -6.00 -14.86 -2.37
C TYR A 68 -7.13 -14.80 -1.35
N PRO A 69 -8.05 -15.77 -1.32
CA PRO A 69 -9.27 -15.72 -0.49
C PRO A 69 -8.99 -15.73 1.02
N LYS A 70 -7.77 -16.08 1.44
CA LYS A 70 -7.33 -16.02 2.83
C LYS A 70 -6.73 -14.67 3.24
N ASP A 71 -6.47 -13.80 2.28
CA ASP A 71 -5.96 -12.45 2.51
C ASP A 71 -7.08 -11.52 2.97
N THR A 72 -6.71 -10.47 3.67
CA THR A 72 -7.66 -9.43 4.05
C THR A 72 -7.39 -8.15 3.27
N LEU A 73 -8.45 -7.53 2.76
CA LEU A 73 -8.40 -6.25 2.07
C LEU A 73 -9.28 -5.24 2.80
N ASP A 74 -8.69 -4.14 3.23
CA ASP A 74 -9.40 -2.95 3.70
C ASP A 74 -9.16 -1.80 2.72
N ILE A 75 -10.20 -1.03 2.44
CA ILE A 75 -10.12 0.09 1.51
C ILE A 75 -10.37 1.38 2.26
N LEU A 76 -9.53 2.37 2.06
CA LEU A 76 -9.72 3.70 2.59
C LEU A 76 -9.53 4.75 1.50
N VAL A 77 -10.19 5.88 1.69
CA VAL A 77 -9.98 7.09 0.88
C VAL A 77 -9.41 8.19 1.74
N PHE A 78 -8.61 9.07 1.14
CA PHE A 78 -8.03 10.20 1.84
C PHE A 78 -8.12 11.48 0.99
N GLY A 79 -8.35 12.57 1.69
CA GLY A 79 -8.39 13.95 1.25
C GLY A 79 -7.86 14.83 2.37
N ASN A 80 -8.65 15.72 2.96
CA ASN A 80 -8.26 16.43 4.19
C ASN A 80 -8.11 15.47 5.37
N ASP A 81 -9.01 14.51 5.47
CA ASP A 81 -9.00 13.39 6.42
C ASP A 81 -9.04 12.06 5.67
N ALA A 82 -8.88 10.97 6.41
CA ALA A 82 -8.98 9.61 5.87
C ALA A 82 -10.16 8.87 6.48
N LYS A 83 -10.83 8.03 5.66
CA LYS A 83 -11.93 7.19 6.11
C LYS A 83 -11.94 5.84 5.41
N ILE A 84 -12.38 4.80 6.12
CA ILE A 84 -12.60 3.47 5.55
C ILE A 84 -13.89 3.49 4.72
N ILE A 85 -13.86 2.79 3.59
CA ILE A 85 -15.02 2.59 2.73
C ILE A 85 -15.22 1.11 2.44
N PRO A 86 -16.46 0.63 2.28
CA PRO A 86 -16.70 -0.71 1.79
C PRO A 86 -16.39 -0.82 0.29
N LEU A 87 -16.00 -2.02 -0.17
CA LEU A 87 -15.69 -2.30 -1.59
C LEU A 87 -16.83 -1.84 -2.54
N LYS A 88 -18.07 -2.02 -2.14
CA LYS A 88 -19.25 -1.61 -2.92
C LYS A 88 -19.30 -0.12 -3.27
N GLN A 89 -18.64 0.74 -2.49
CA GLN A 89 -18.56 2.19 -2.74
C GLN A 89 -17.47 2.57 -3.74
N LEU A 90 -16.53 1.67 -4.02
CA LEU A 90 -15.36 1.96 -4.86
C LEU A 90 -15.72 2.48 -6.27
N PRO A 91 -16.67 1.89 -7.02
CA PRO A 91 -17.07 2.41 -8.35
C PRO A 91 -17.68 3.82 -8.30
N TYR A 92 -18.29 4.18 -7.17
CA TYR A 92 -19.03 5.44 -6.98
C TYR A 92 -18.22 6.55 -6.33
N LEU A 93 -16.90 6.36 -6.15
CA LEU A 93 -16.03 7.39 -5.58
C LEU A 93 -16.09 8.67 -6.41
N LYS A 94 -16.24 9.77 -5.70
CA LYS A 94 -16.19 11.12 -6.26
C LYS A 94 -15.05 11.89 -5.60
N VAL A 95 -14.38 12.70 -6.39
CA VAL A 95 -13.41 13.69 -5.91
C VAL A 95 -14.15 14.80 -5.21
N GLY A 96 -13.61 15.25 -4.08
CA GLY A 96 -14.15 16.40 -3.35
C GLY A 96 -13.18 17.60 -3.40
N PRO A 97 -13.62 18.77 -2.88
CA PRO A 97 -12.77 19.94 -2.77
C PRO A 97 -11.74 19.79 -1.64
N TYR A 98 -11.05 18.66 -1.61
CA TYR A 98 -10.12 18.30 -0.55
C TYR A 98 -8.68 18.54 -0.95
N HIS A 99 -7.84 18.89 0.01
CA HIS A 99 -6.40 18.82 -0.10
C HIS A 99 -5.93 17.37 0.13
N THR A 100 -4.69 17.08 -0.22
CA THR A 100 -4.10 15.74 -0.10
C THR A 100 -3.38 15.58 1.22
N ASN A 101 -4.01 14.95 2.22
CA ASN A 101 -3.39 14.61 3.50
C ASN A 101 -2.92 13.15 3.52
N THR A 102 -1.80 12.89 2.85
CA THR A 102 -1.18 11.57 2.78
C THR A 102 -0.84 11.03 4.17
N VAL A 103 -0.45 11.91 5.10
CA VAL A 103 -0.12 11.52 6.48
C VAL A 103 -1.33 10.94 7.21
N ALA A 104 -2.51 11.56 7.09
CA ALA A 104 -3.74 11.03 7.68
C ALA A 104 -4.13 9.67 7.08
N GLY A 105 -3.98 9.53 5.75
CA GLY A 105 -4.19 8.24 5.07
C GLY A 105 -3.27 7.14 5.59
N LEU A 106 -1.96 7.41 5.66
CA LEU A 106 -0.97 6.46 6.16
C LEU A 106 -1.19 6.11 7.64
N GLN A 107 -1.52 7.11 8.47
CA GLN A 107 -1.82 6.87 9.88
C GLN A 107 -3.00 5.89 10.03
N LEU A 108 -4.11 6.14 9.33
CA LEU A 108 -5.27 5.26 9.36
C LEU A 108 -4.93 3.86 8.83
N ALA A 109 -4.18 3.76 7.73
CA ALA A 109 -3.74 2.47 7.18
C ALA A 109 -2.91 1.68 8.18
N MET A 110 -1.98 2.33 8.87
CA MET A 110 -1.14 1.71 9.90
C MET A 110 -1.95 1.27 11.11
N ASP A 111 -2.97 2.04 11.51
CA ASP A 111 -3.87 1.69 12.62
C ASP A 111 -4.74 0.48 12.27
N ILE A 112 -5.23 0.39 11.02
CA ILE A 112 -5.93 -0.80 10.51
C ILE A 112 -5.01 -2.02 10.57
N LEU A 113 -3.82 -1.93 9.99
CA LEU A 113 -2.87 -3.03 9.93
C LEU A 113 -2.37 -3.47 11.31
N LYS A 114 -2.31 -2.56 12.28
CA LYS A 114 -1.96 -2.88 13.67
C LYS A 114 -2.95 -3.88 14.29
N LYS A 115 -4.22 -3.78 13.94
CA LYS A 115 -5.31 -4.64 14.46
C LYS A 115 -5.37 -6.01 13.77
N LYS A 116 -4.72 -6.19 12.62
CA LYS A 116 -4.72 -7.46 11.89
C LYS A 116 -3.74 -8.46 12.51
N LYS A 117 -4.16 -9.72 12.55
CA LYS A 117 -3.35 -10.83 13.13
C LYS A 117 -2.29 -11.36 12.17
N ASN A 118 -2.45 -11.16 10.86
CA ASN A 118 -1.53 -11.64 9.84
C ASN A 118 -0.15 -11.00 9.98
N ASN A 119 0.90 -11.79 9.84
CA ASN A 119 2.29 -11.31 9.93
C ASN A 119 2.68 -10.46 8.72
N ASN A 120 2.22 -10.84 7.52
CA ASN A 120 2.49 -10.08 6.31
C ASN A 120 1.46 -8.98 6.15
N LYS A 121 1.95 -7.77 5.97
CA LYS A 121 1.14 -6.54 5.90
C LYS A 121 1.69 -5.64 4.83
N GLN A 122 0.81 -5.03 4.02
CA GLN A 122 1.23 -4.05 3.00
C GLN A 122 0.21 -2.94 2.85
N ILE A 123 0.69 -1.83 2.28
CA ILE A 123 -0.12 -0.68 1.91
C ILE A 123 0.04 -0.47 0.40
N LEU A 124 -1.08 -0.40 -0.32
CA LEU A 124 -1.13 -0.01 -1.72
C LEU A 124 -1.75 1.38 -1.79
N MET A 125 -1.02 2.37 -2.32
CA MET A 125 -1.47 3.76 -2.37
C MET A 125 -1.63 4.21 -3.83
N ILE A 126 -2.80 4.75 -4.17
CA ILE A 126 -3.09 5.32 -5.48
C ILE A 126 -3.29 6.82 -5.32
N THR A 127 -2.43 7.64 -5.94
CA THR A 127 -2.41 9.10 -5.77
C THR A 127 -1.81 9.78 -7.00
N ASP A 128 -2.00 11.08 -7.13
CA ASP A 128 -1.25 11.90 -8.07
C ASP A 128 0.13 12.33 -7.54
N GLY A 129 0.41 12.04 -6.26
CA GLY A 129 1.71 12.25 -5.63
C GLY A 129 1.95 13.61 -5.00
N LYS A 130 0.95 14.51 -4.88
CA LYS A 130 1.13 15.85 -4.32
C LYS A 130 0.53 16.00 -2.92
N PRO A 131 1.25 15.72 -1.83
CA PRO A 131 0.77 16.01 -0.50
C PRO A 131 0.69 17.54 -0.28
N SER A 132 -0.46 18.03 0.15
CA SER A 132 -0.73 19.48 0.28
C SER A 132 -1.40 19.88 1.59
N CYS A 133 -1.60 18.93 2.51
CA CYS A 133 -2.30 19.15 3.76
C CYS A 133 -1.71 18.32 4.90
N LEU A 134 -1.71 18.89 6.10
CA LEU A 134 -1.46 18.21 7.38
C LEU A 134 -2.50 18.62 8.41
N LYS A 135 -2.95 17.69 9.22
CA LYS A 135 -3.70 18.00 10.43
C LYS A 135 -2.72 18.27 11.58
N LEU A 136 -2.89 19.40 12.24
CA LEU A 136 -2.08 19.81 13.39
C LEU A 136 -2.65 19.23 14.70
N SER A 137 -1.87 19.31 15.77
CA SER A 137 -2.26 18.82 17.10
C SER A 137 -3.47 19.53 17.71
N ASP A 138 -3.70 20.79 17.34
CA ASP A 138 -4.86 21.59 17.73
C ASP A 138 -6.13 21.27 16.92
N GLY A 139 -6.06 20.31 15.97
CA GLY A 139 -7.15 19.93 15.08
C GLY A 139 -7.28 20.78 13.83
N SER A 140 -6.56 21.88 13.71
CA SER A 140 -6.52 22.72 12.51
C SER A 140 -5.76 22.04 11.34
N TYR A 141 -5.93 22.59 10.13
CA TYR A 141 -5.24 22.08 8.94
C TYR A 141 -4.21 23.08 8.45
N TYR A 142 -2.96 22.64 8.37
CA TYR A 142 -1.92 23.32 7.61
C TYR A 142 -2.03 22.91 6.15
N LYS A 143 -2.21 23.87 5.24
CA LYS A 143 -2.44 23.65 3.82
C LYS A 143 -1.45 24.44 2.99
N ASN A 144 -0.88 23.82 1.96
CA ASN A 144 -0.06 24.49 0.97
C ASN A 144 -0.35 23.92 -0.43
N SER A 145 -0.95 24.75 -1.28
CA SER A 145 -1.28 24.37 -2.67
C SER A 145 -0.15 24.75 -3.66
N SER A 146 0.85 25.52 -3.24
CA SER A 146 1.94 26.04 -4.08
C SER A 146 3.14 25.08 -4.06
N GLY A 147 3.07 23.99 -4.83
CA GLY A 147 4.17 23.02 -4.91
C GLY A 147 4.25 22.02 -3.77
N LEU A 148 5.43 21.41 -3.57
CA LEU A 148 5.73 20.51 -2.48
C LEU A 148 6.31 21.30 -1.30
N ASP A 149 5.63 21.25 -0.18
CA ASP A 149 6.04 21.90 1.05
C ASP A 149 6.93 20.97 1.88
N SER A 150 8.09 21.47 2.34
CA SER A 150 9.06 20.68 3.10
C SER A 150 8.52 20.16 4.44
N LYS A 151 7.64 20.93 5.12
CA LYS A 151 7.01 20.50 6.37
C LYS A 151 6.08 19.31 6.13
N ILE A 152 5.31 19.34 5.04
CA ILE A 152 4.39 18.26 4.67
C ILE A 152 5.17 17.04 4.19
N THR A 153 6.13 17.21 3.27
CA THR A 153 6.90 16.10 2.70
C THR A 153 7.76 15.40 3.73
N ASN A 154 8.43 16.15 4.65
CA ASN A 154 9.19 15.55 5.73
C ASN A 154 8.33 14.69 6.66
N LYS A 155 7.07 15.09 6.89
CA LYS A 155 6.14 14.28 7.68
C LYS A 155 5.75 13.00 6.94
N CYS A 156 5.55 13.09 5.61
CA CYS A 156 5.30 11.91 4.76
C CYS A 156 6.48 10.93 4.81
N TYR A 157 7.73 11.43 4.68
CA TYR A 157 8.93 10.58 4.80
C TYR A 157 9.07 9.94 6.18
N THR A 158 8.71 10.68 7.24
CA THR A 158 8.71 10.12 8.60
C THR A 158 7.73 8.94 8.71
N MET A 159 6.53 9.08 8.15
CA MET A 159 5.54 8.00 8.12
C MET A 159 6.02 6.80 7.29
N ALA A 160 6.66 7.05 6.13
CA ALA A 160 7.23 5.99 5.30
C ALA A 160 8.30 5.18 6.06
N ARG A 161 9.25 5.87 6.71
CA ARG A 161 10.27 5.21 7.56
C ARG A 161 9.65 4.43 8.72
N GLN A 162 8.58 4.94 9.31
CA GLN A 162 7.87 4.23 10.38
C GLN A 162 7.20 2.96 9.84
N ALA A 163 6.59 3.01 8.66
CA ALA A 163 6.00 1.84 8.01
C ALA A 163 7.07 0.79 7.70
N ASN A 164 8.25 1.21 7.18
CA ASN A 164 9.39 0.34 6.94
C ASN A 164 9.87 -0.37 8.21
N LYS A 165 10.11 0.39 9.29
CA LYS A 165 10.50 -0.18 10.61
C LYS A 165 9.51 -1.23 11.11
N LEU A 166 8.23 -1.08 10.79
CA LEU A 166 7.18 -2.02 11.15
C LEU A 166 6.97 -3.13 10.11
N LYS A 167 7.86 -3.25 9.11
CA LYS A 167 7.78 -4.22 8.00
C LYS A 167 6.43 -4.16 7.28
N ARG A 168 5.99 -2.94 6.95
CA ARG A 168 4.75 -2.66 6.21
C ARG A 168 5.09 -1.90 4.93
N PRO A 169 5.50 -2.61 3.86
CA PRO A 169 5.87 -1.96 2.61
C PRO A 169 4.72 -1.15 2.03
N ILE A 170 5.06 0.00 1.43
CA ILE A 170 4.13 0.89 0.73
C ILE A 170 4.44 0.84 -0.75
N THR A 171 3.51 0.32 -1.54
CA THR A 171 3.59 0.40 -3.00
C THR A 171 2.73 1.57 -3.48
N THR A 172 3.34 2.51 -4.20
CA THR A 172 2.65 3.71 -4.69
C THR A 172 2.40 3.61 -6.20
N PHE A 173 1.14 3.68 -6.58
CA PHE A 173 0.68 3.82 -7.96
C PHE A 173 0.47 5.30 -8.25
N MET A 174 1.44 5.92 -8.92
CA MET A 174 1.37 7.33 -9.28
C MET A 174 0.69 7.51 -10.62
N ILE A 175 -0.36 8.32 -10.65
CA ILE A 175 -1.14 8.55 -11.88
C ILE A 175 -0.68 9.81 -12.62
N ALA A 176 -0.03 10.77 -11.94
CA ALA A 176 0.49 11.96 -12.56
C ALA A 176 1.81 11.72 -13.31
N ARG A 177 2.01 12.50 -14.39
CA ARG A 177 3.25 12.46 -15.22
C ARG A 177 4.24 13.57 -14.89
N ASP A 178 3.94 14.42 -13.92
CA ASP A 178 4.79 15.54 -13.52
C ASP A 178 6.12 15.06 -12.92
N ALA A 179 7.24 15.51 -13.50
CA ALA A 179 8.59 15.07 -13.12
C ALA A 179 8.95 15.45 -11.67
N TYR A 180 8.46 16.58 -11.18
CA TYR A 180 8.71 17.05 -9.81
C TYR A 180 7.99 16.18 -8.78
N LEU A 181 6.74 15.79 -9.07
CA LEU A 181 5.99 14.85 -8.24
C LEU A 181 6.58 13.44 -8.30
N GLN A 182 7.09 13.03 -9.47
CA GLN A 182 7.80 11.74 -9.59
C GLN A 182 9.05 11.70 -8.72
N HIS A 183 9.80 12.80 -8.62
CA HIS A 183 10.95 12.87 -7.72
C HIS A 183 10.54 12.67 -6.26
N PHE A 184 9.49 13.36 -5.80
CA PHE A 184 8.96 13.17 -4.44
C PHE A 184 8.57 11.71 -4.18
N VAL A 185 7.84 11.08 -5.10
CA VAL A 185 7.39 9.68 -4.94
C VAL A 185 8.58 8.71 -4.91
N ARG A 186 9.64 8.95 -5.70
CA ARG A 186 10.87 8.15 -5.64
C ARG A 186 11.56 8.26 -4.28
N GLU A 187 11.71 9.47 -3.75
CA GLU A 187 12.29 9.69 -2.41
C GLU A 187 11.41 9.09 -1.30
N PHE A 188 10.09 9.18 -1.44
CA PHE A 188 9.14 8.54 -0.54
C PHE A 188 9.28 7.01 -0.56
N ALA A 189 9.40 6.41 -1.74
CA ALA A 189 9.62 4.97 -1.89
C ALA A 189 10.97 4.50 -1.32
N LYS A 190 12.04 5.30 -1.46
CA LYS A 190 13.34 5.00 -0.84
C LYS A 190 13.29 5.08 0.69
N ALA A 191 12.40 5.89 1.25
CA ALA A 191 12.24 6.03 2.70
C ALA A 191 11.46 4.85 3.32
N ASN A 192 10.72 4.10 2.53
CA ASN A 192 9.98 2.89 2.87
C ASN A 192 10.71 1.66 2.34
#